data_34a0fb28da6dc888af0e66205372fdf1
#
_entry.id   34a0fb28da6dc888af0e66205372fdf1
#
_cell.length_a   1.000
_cell.length_b   1.000
_cell.length_c   1.000
_cell.angle_alpha   90.00
_cell.angle_beta   90.00
_cell.angle_gamma   90.00
#
_symmetry.space_group_name_H-M   'P 1'
#
loop_
_entity.id
_entity.type
_entity.pdbx_description
1 polymer ?
#
loop_
_entity_poly.entity_id
_entity_poly.type
_entity_poly.pdbx_seq_one_letter_code
_entity_poly.pdbx_strand_id
1 'polypeptide(L)'
;MLSRPQRPTDGFQANRNPMSAQTFTISQLAKEFDLTTRAIRFYEDMGLLTPERAGLQRVYSARDRARLTLTLRAKRLGLSLTEAKDILDMYDSPRDTVPQLQKFLGVLGAHRAQLESQLAELQANLVEVREHEKKGRAALARAQKAARTA
;
A
#
# COMPACT_ATOMS: atom_id res chain seq x y z
N MET A 1 15.24 70.60 -23.34
CA MET A 1 14.65 69.89 -22.17
C MET A 1 14.06 68.55 -22.68
N LEU A 2 14.79 67.51 -22.52
CA LEU A 2 14.42 66.18 -23.01
C LEU A 2 13.75 65.43 -21.87
N SER A 3 12.44 65.20 -21.95
CA SER A 3 11.67 64.38 -21.02
C SER A 3 12.03 62.91 -21.21
N ARG A 4 12.54 62.30 -20.12
CA ARG A 4 12.73 60.85 -20.04
C ARG A 4 11.39 60.12 -20.03
N PRO A 5 11.20 59.05 -20.81
CA PRO A 5 10.06 58.19 -20.64
C PRO A 5 10.22 57.33 -19.38
N GLN A 6 9.23 57.38 -18.51
CA GLN A 6 9.13 56.47 -17.35
C GLN A 6 8.85 55.08 -17.86
N ARG A 7 9.65 54.12 -17.40
CA ARG A 7 9.40 52.67 -17.55
C ARG A 7 8.21 52.26 -16.70
N PRO A 8 7.26 51.52 -17.21
CA PRO A 8 6.28 50.89 -16.37
C PRO A 8 6.95 49.81 -15.55
N THR A 9 6.90 49.90 -14.25
CA THR A 9 7.21 48.84 -13.31
C THR A 9 6.09 47.80 -13.42
N ASP A 10 6.22 46.88 -14.35
CA ASP A 10 5.43 45.66 -14.32
C ASP A 10 5.82 44.88 -13.07
N GLY A 11 5.01 45.09 -12.05
CA GLY A 11 4.97 44.22 -10.87
C GLY A 11 4.49 42.88 -11.30
N PHE A 12 5.42 42.02 -11.76
CA PHE A 12 5.19 40.58 -11.79
C PHE A 12 5.12 40.09 -10.35
N GLN A 13 3.98 40.38 -9.71
CA GLN A 13 3.59 39.64 -8.53
C GLN A 13 3.38 38.18 -9.01
N ALA A 14 4.46 37.41 -8.91
CA ALA A 14 4.34 35.97 -8.89
C ALA A 14 3.33 35.65 -7.78
N ASN A 15 2.12 35.37 -8.19
CA ASN A 15 1.08 34.82 -7.35
C ASN A 15 1.59 33.46 -6.89
N ARG A 16 2.48 33.47 -5.88
CA ARG A 16 2.77 32.31 -5.06
C ARG A 16 1.52 32.09 -4.23
N ASN A 17 0.52 31.51 -4.88
CA ASN A 17 -0.48 30.77 -4.18
C ASN A 17 0.33 29.66 -3.47
N PRO A 18 0.56 29.71 -2.17
CA PRO A 18 1.03 28.52 -1.48
C PRO A 18 -0.11 27.54 -1.75
N MET A 19 0.15 26.50 -2.54
CA MET A 19 -0.72 25.34 -2.55
C MET A 19 -0.91 25.03 -1.06
N SER A 20 -2.08 25.40 -0.56
CA SER A 20 -2.46 25.13 0.82
C SER A 20 -2.25 23.64 0.98
N ALA A 21 -1.22 23.27 1.73
CA ALA A 21 -0.82 21.88 1.87
C ALA A 21 -2.06 21.14 2.36
N GLN A 22 -2.62 20.27 1.52
CA GLN A 22 -3.83 19.54 1.84
C GLN A 22 -3.53 18.67 3.07
N THR A 23 -4.30 18.86 4.12
CA THR A 23 -4.17 18.15 5.37
C THR A 23 -5.42 17.35 5.66
N PHE A 24 -5.27 16.31 6.48
CA PHE A 24 -6.33 15.37 6.80
C PHE A 24 -6.36 15.12 8.30
N THR A 25 -7.56 14.97 8.86
CA THR A 25 -7.74 14.46 10.21
C THR A 25 -7.67 12.94 10.21
N ILE A 26 -7.45 12.34 11.38
CA ILE A 26 -7.48 10.87 11.53
C ILE A 26 -8.84 10.29 11.12
N SER A 27 -9.94 11.00 11.42
CA SER A 27 -11.29 10.57 11.08
C SER A 27 -11.54 10.61 9.57
N GLN A 28 -10.99 11.60 8.88
CA GLN A 28 -11.08 11.69 7.40
C GLN A 28 -10.33 10.53 6.74
N LEU A 29 -9.12 10.22 7.19
CA LEU A 29 -8.36 9.08 6.67
C LEU A 29 -9.02 7.74 7.01
N ALA A 30 -9.53 7.59 8.23
CA ALA A 30 -10.24 6.37 8.64
C ALA A 30 -11.45 6.11 7.73
N LYS A 31 -12.23 7.15 7.44
CA LYS A 31 -13.39 7.06 6.54
C LYS A 31 -12.99 6.77 5.10
N GLU A 32 -11.98 7.45 4.58
CA GLU A 32 -11.52 7.30 3.19
C GLU A 32 -11.01 5.90 2.90
N PHE A 33 -10.25 5.32 3.84
CA PHE A 33 -9.60 4.02 3.66
C PHE A 33 -10.34 2.85 4.29
N ASP A 34 -11.53 3.08 4.84
CA ASP A 34 -12.31 2.08 5.57
C ASP A 34 -11.49 1.41 6.71
N LEU A 35 -10.82 2.23 7.49
CA LEU A 35 -9.98 1.84 8.61
C LEU A 35 -10.53 2.37 9.93
N THR A 36 -10.14 1.72 11.02
CA THR A 36 -10.32 2.28 12.34
C THR A 36 -9.25 3.32 12.65
N THR A 37 -9.56 4.29 13.49
CA THR A 37 -8.55 5.27 13.97
C THR A 37 -7.42 4.57 14.74
N ARG A 38 -7.73 3.43 15.38
CA ARG A 38 -6.72 2.58 16.04
C ARG A 38 -5.71 2.00 15.04
N ALA A 39 -6.17 1.54 13.89
CA ALA A 39 -5.29 1.02 12.85
C ALA A 39 -4.35 2.12 12.32
N ILE A 40 -4.85 3.34 12.12
CA ILE A 40 -4.03 4.47 11.67
C ILE A 40 -2.98 4.83 12.72
N ARG A 41 -3.34 4.85 14.01
CA ARG A 41 -2.37 5.08 15.10
C ARG A 41 -1.32 3.98 15.16
N PHE A 42 -1.68 2.75 14.91
CA PHE A 42 -0.73 1.65 14.82
C PHE A 42 0.28 1.86 13.68
N TYR A 43 -0.16 2.32 12.51
CA TYR A 43 0.76 2.66 11.42
C TYR A 43 1.68 3.86 11.75
N GLU A 44 1.17 4.81 12.52
CA GLU A 44 1.99 5.90 13.08
C GLU A 44 3.05 5.34 14.05
N ASP A 45 2.66 4.44 14.97
CA ASP A 45 3.58 3.80 15.93
C ASP A 45 4.67 2.99 15.22
N MET A 46 4.34 2.38 14.08
CA MET A 46 5.29 1.66 13.23
C MET A 46 6.20 2.58 12.39
N GLY A 47 6.01 3.89 12.46
CA GLY A 47 6.79 4.86 11.70
C GLY A 47 6.43 4.94 10.20
N LEU A 48 5.28 4.41 9.81
CA LEU A 48 4.77 4.50 8.43
C LEU A 48 4.16 5.87 8.14
N LEU A 49 3.57 6.50 9.15
CA LEU A 49 2.98 7.83 9.10
C LEU A 49 3.65 8.72 10.15
N THR A 50 3.79 10.00 9.83
CA THR A 50 4.42 11.00 10.71
C THR A 50 3.57 12.26 10.77
N PRO A 51 2.37 12.22 11.38
CA PRO A 51 1.50 13.38 11.48
C PRO A 51 2.11 14.45 12.36
N GLU A 52 1.80 15.70 12.05
CA GLU A 52 2.06 16.81 12.92
C GLU A 52 0.99 16.91 14.01
N ARG A 53 1.30 17.62 15.09
CA ARG A 53 0.37 17.90 16.17
C ARG A 53 -0.08 19.36 16.13
N ALA A 54 -1.39 19.58 16.01
CA ALA A 54 -2.03 20.87 16.21
C ALA A 54 -2.82 20.79 17.53
N GLY A 55 -2.18 21.17 18.64
CA GLY A 55 -2.72 20.93 19.99
C GLY A 55 -2.83 19.44 20.30
N LEU A 56 -4.04 18.98 20.60
CA LEU A 56 -4.33 17.56 20.86
C LEU A 56 -4.66 16.75 19.59
N GLN A 57 -4.81 17.43 18.46
CA GLN A 57 -5.22 16.78 17.20
C GLN A 57 -4.00 16.39 16.36
N ARG A 58 -4.13 15.24 15.68
CA ARG A 58 -3.20 14.80 14.65
C ARG A 58 -3.58 15.43 13.31
N VAL A 59 -2.59 15.94 12.61
CA VAL A 59 -2.73 16.51 11.26
C VAL A 59 -1.86 15.73 10.31
N TYR A 60 -2.49 15.02 9.40
CA TYR A 60 -1.81 14.20 8.41
C TYR A 60 -1.62 14.99 7.12
N SER A 61 -0.43 14.88 6.52
CA SER A 61 -0.09 15.52 5.27
C SER A 61 -0.58 14.72 4.05
N ALA A 62 -0.52 15.33 2.86
CA ALA A 62 -0.73 14.61 1.60
C ALA A 62 0.28 13.46 1.41
N ARG A 63 1.51 13.64 1.93
CA ARG A 63 2.53 12.59 1.96
C ARG A 63 2.10 11.42 2.85
N ASP A 64 1.59 11.67 4.04
CA ASP A 64 1.06 10.63 4.93
C ASP A 64 -0.07 9.85 4.26
N ARG A 65 -0.98 10.55 3.59
CA ARG A 65 -2.07 9.92 2.83
C ARG A 65 -1.54 9.02 1.71
N ALA A 66 -0.54 9.47 0.95
CA ALA A 66 0.11 8.65 -0.07
C ALA A 66 0.83 7.43 0.52
N ARG A 67 1.55 7.61 1.63
CA ARG A 67 2.20 6.51 2.36
C ARG A 67 1.18 5.50 2.87
N LEU A 68 0.04 5.95 3.39
CA LEU A 68 -1.04 5.06 3.83
C LEU A 68 -1.59 4.24 2.65
N THR A 69 -1.83 4.87 1.50
CA THR A 69 -2.26 4.19 0.28
C THR A 69 -1.29 3.07 -0.11
N LEU A 70 0.01 3.38 -0.12
CA LEU A 70 1.06 2.42 -0.49
C LEU A 70 1.24 1.33 0.56
N THR A 71 1.12 1.65 1.85
CA THR A 71 1.15 0.67 2.95
C THR A 71 0.03 -0.35 2.81
N LEU A 72 -1.20 0.10 2.55
CA LEU A 72 -2.34 -0.79 2.36
C LEU A 72 -2.20 -1.66 1.12
N ARG A 73 -1.61 -1.11 0.05
CA ARG A 73 -1.29 -1.88 -1.15
C ARG A 73 -0.24 -2.96 -0.87
N ALA A 74 0.84 -2.62 -0.19
CA ALA A 74 1.88 -3.56 0.22
C ALA A 74 1.33 -4.68 1.10
N LYS A 75 0.48 -4.34 2.07
CA LYS A 75 -0.21 -5.30 2.94
C LYS A 75 -1.08 -6.27 2.12
N ARG A 76 -1.82 -5.77 1.13
CA ARG A 76 -2.65 -6.61 0.25
C ARG A 76 -1.80 -7.56 -0.60
N LEU A 77 -0.60 -7.16 -0.98
CA LEU A 77 0.37 -8.00 -1.68
C LEU A 77 1.09 -9.00 -0.77
N GLY A 78 0.82 -8.97 0.54
CA GLY A 78 1.40 -9.88 1.52
C GLY A 78 2.76 -9.45 2.08
N LEU A 79 3.19 -8.21 1.81
CA LEU A 79 4.40 -7.64 2.43
C LEU A 79 4.13 -7.36 3.92
N SER A 80 5.15 -7.57 4.75
CA SER A 80 5.12 -7.15 6.15
C SER A 80 5.15 -5.61 6.24
N LEU A 81 4.71 -5.07 7.38
CA LEU A 81 4.75 -3.62 7.59
C LEU A 81 6.19 -3.09 7.66
N THR A 82 7.14 -3.90 8.11
CA THR A 82 8.56 -3.55 8.12
C THR A 82 9.10 -3.45 6.69
N GLU A 83 8.82 -4.42 5.85
CA GLU A 83 9.18 -4.38 4.41
C GLU A 83 8.53 -3.20 3.69
N ALA A 84 7.25 -2.95 3.97
CA ALA A 84 6.55 -1.79 3.42
C ALA A 84 7.21 -0.47 3.86
N LYS A 85 7.58 -0.34 5.13
CA LYS A 85 8.29 0.82 5.65
C LYS A 85 9.63 1.02 4.96
N ASP A 86 10.45 -0.02 4.85
CA ASP A 86 11.74 0.04 4.20
C ASP A 86 11.63 0.52 2.74
N ILE A 87 10.63 0.05 2.02
CA ILE A 87 10.34 0.47 0.65
C ILE A 87 9.92 1.95 0.61
N LEU A 88 9.01 2.36 1.47
CA LEU A 88 8.50 3.74 1.50
C LEU A 88 9.58 4.74 1.91
N ASP A 89 10.43 4.39 2.86
CA ASP A 89 11.53 5.24 3.29
C ASP A 89 12.58 5.41 2.19
N MET A 90 12.74 4.44 1.31
CA MET A 90 13.57 4.57 0.11
C MET A 90 12.98 5.56 -0.92
N TYR A 91 11.67 5.54 -1.12
CA TYR A 91 10.97 6.49 -2.02
C TYR A 91 11.02 7.93 -1.55
N ASP A 92 11.09 8.14 -0.24
CA ASP A 92 11.15 9.48 0.35
C ASP A 92 12.55 10.10 0.28
N SER A 93 13.55 9.32 -0.08
CA SER A 93 14.92 9.80 -0.28
C SER A 93 15.02 10.54 -1.61
N PRO A 94 15.63 11.75 -1.64
CA PRO A 94 15.64 12.60 -2.84
C PRO A 94 16.52 12.09 -3.99
N ARG A 95 17.09 10.90 -3.89
CA ARG A 95 17.96 10.32 -4.91
C ARG A 95 17.74 8.81 -5.03
N ASP A 96 17.35 8.37 -6.21
CA ASP A 96 17.41 6.97 -6.62
C ASP A 96 18.88 6.55 -6.76
N THR A 97 19.51 6.19 -5.65
CA THR A 97 20.87 5.67 -5.70
C THR A 97 20.88 4.21 -6.08
N VAL A 98 21.92 3.76 -6.75
CA VAL A 98 22.10 2.35 -7.15
C VAL A 98 21.95 1.41 -5.93
N PRO A 99 22.56 1.67 -4.76
CA PRO A 99 22.34 0.83 -3.57
C PRO A 99 20.90 0.76 -3.10
N GLN A 100 20.15 1.86 -3.17
CA GLN A 100 18.73 1.89 -2.78
C GLN A 100 17.87 1.05 -3.71
N LEU A 101 18.06 1.18 -5.02
CA LEU A 101 17.35 0.40 -6.02
C LEU A 101 17.70 -1.09 -5.91
N GLN A 102 18.96 -1.44 -5.64
CA GLN A 102 19.37 -2.81 -5.40
C GLN A 102 18.69 -3.41 -4.16
N LYS A 103 18.63 -2.66 -3.05
CA LYS A 103 17.91 -3.09 -1.85
C LYS A 103 16.42 -3.27 -2.12
N PHE A 104 15.80 -2.33 -2.82
CA PHE A 104 14.39 -2.40 -3.24
C PHE A 104 14.09 -3.66 -4.07
N LEU A 105 14.89 -3.89 -5.11
CA LEU A 105 14.76 -5.08 -5.94
C LEU A 105 15.03 -6.37 -5.17
N GLY A 106 15.95 -6.35 -4.21
CA GLY A 106 16.21 -7.48 -3.33
C GLY A 106 14.99 -7.86 -2.47
N VAL A 107 14.34 -6.89 -1.85
CA VAL A 107 13.12 -7.10 -1.05
C VAL A 107 11.98 -7.64 -1.93
N LEU A 108 11.74 -7.03 -3.07
CA LEU A 108 10.69 -7.48 -4.00
C LEU A 108 10.98 -8.87 -4.57
N GLY A 109 12.23 -9.16 -4.92
CA GLY A 109 12.65 -10.47 -5.44
C GLY A 109 12.46 -11.60 -4.42
N ALA A 110 12.83 -11.37 -3.17
CA ALA A 110 12.61 -12.32 -2.08
C ALA A 110 11.11 -12.57 -1.86
N HIS A 111 10.30 -11.53 -1.84
CA HIS A 111 8.86 -11.64 -1.68
C HIS A 111 8.20 -12.39 -2.86
N ARG A 112 8.62 -12.09 -4.09
CA ARG A 112 8.15 -12.81 -5.28
C ARG A 112 8.48 -14.30 -5.20
N ALA A 113 9.70 -14.67 -4.83
CA ALA A 113 10.09 -16.07 -4.67
C ALA A 113 9.24 -16.81 -3.63
N GLN A 114 8.91 -16.14 -2.52
CA GLN A 114 8.01 -16.68 -1.50
C GLN A 114 6.61 -16.93 -2.05
N LEU A 115 6.04 -15.97 -2.79
CA LEU A 115 4.72 -16.12 -3.41
C LEU A 115 4.70 -17.22 -4.46
N GLU A 116 5.75 -17.35 -5.27
CA GLU A 116 5.89 -18.44 -6.26
C GLU A 116 5.93 -19.81 -5.57
N SER A 117 6.62 -19.94 -4.44
CA SER A 117 6.65 -21.17 -3.65
C SER A 117 5.25 -21.50 -3.08
N GLN A 118 4.57 -20.54 -2.50
CA GLN A 118 3.21 -20.71 -1.99
C GLN A 118 2.23 -21.10 -3.09
N LEU A 119 2.36 -20.51 -4.28
CA LEU A 119 1.55 -20.83 -5.43
C LEU A 119 1.76 -22.30 -5.85
N ALA A 120 3.00 -22.77 -5.90
CA ALA A 120 3.32 -24.15 -6.24
C ALA A 120 2.71 -25.14 -5.22
N GLU A 121 2.81 -24.85 -3.93
CA GLU A 121 2.17 -25.66 -2.87
C GLU A 121 0.65 -25.71 -3.03
N LEU A 122 0.01 -24.57 -3.25
CA LEU A 122 -1.45 -24.49 -3.46
C LEU A 122 -1.89 -25.26 -4.71
N GLN A 123 -1.11 -25.21 -5.78
CA GLN A 123 -1.38 -25.98 -6.99
C GLN A 123 -1.29 -27.49 -6.73
N ALA A 124 -0.28 -27.94 -5.97
CA ALA A 124 -0.15 -29.35 -5.58
C ALA A 124 -1.33 -29.81 -4.71
N ASN A 125 -1.69 -29.03 -3.71
CA ASN A 125 -2.83 -29.31 -2.85
C ASN A 125 -4.14 -29.40 -3.65
N LEU A 126 -4.32 -28.51 -4.64
CA LEU A 126 -5.49 -28.52 -5.49
C LEU A 126 -5.60 -29.78 -6.34
N VAL A 127 -4.48 -30.29 -6.85
CA VAL A 127 -4.43 -31.57 -7.57
C VAL A 127 -4.86 -32.71 -6.64
N GLU A 128 -4.34 -32.76 -5.42
CA GLU A 128 -4.68 -33.78 -4.44
C GLU A 128 -6.17 -33.76 -4.08
N VAL A 129 -6.72 -32.60 -3.80
CA VAL A 129 -8.15 -32.42 -3.51
C VAL A 129 -9.02 -32.92 -4.67
N ARG A 130 -8.68 -32.60 -5.90
CA ARG A 130 -9.41 -33.06 -7.09
C ARG A 130 -9.40 -34.58 -7.25
N GLU A 131 -8.26 -35.23 -6.93
CA GLU A 131 -8.17 -36.68 -6.95
C GLU A 131 -9.05 -37.31 -5.86
N HIS A 132 -9.09 -36.74 -4.67
CA HIS A 132 -9.98 -37.20 -3.60
C HIS A 132 -11.46 -36.99 -3.94
N GLU A 133 -11.82 -35.85 -4.54
CA GLU A 133 -13.17 -35.62 -5.04
C GLU A 133 -13.59 -36.67 -6.07
N LYS A 134 -12.72 -36.98 -7.03
CA LYS A 134 -12.97 -38.01 -8.06
C LYS A 134 -13.25 -39.37 -7.45
N LYS A 135 -12.40 -39.79 -6.49
CA LYS A 135 -12.58 -41.05 -5.75
C LYS A 135 -13.88 -41.06 -4.94
N GLY A 136 -14.19 -39.96 -4.27
CA GLY A 136 -15.45 -39.80 -3.52
C GLY A 136 -16.68 -39.89 -4.38
N ARG A 137 -16.67 -39.22 -5.52
CA ARG A 137 -17.80 -39.30 -6.50
C ARG A 137 -18.01 -40.71 -7.04
N ALA A 138 -16.94 -41.44 -7.35
CA ALA A 138 -17.01 -42.81 -7.78
C ALA A 138 -17.56 -43.74 -6.68
N ALA A 139 -17.15 -43.55 -5.43
CA ALA A 139 -17.67 -44.28 -4.29
C ALA A 139 -19.16 -43.98 -4.04
N LEU A 140 -19.55 -42.72 -4.12
CA LEU A 140 -20.94 -42.30 -3.99
C LEU A 140 -21.81 -42.95 -5.07
N ALA A 141 -21.38 -42.94 -6.33
CA ALA A 141 -22.13 -43.58 -7.44
C ALA A 141 -22.30 -45.06 -7.21
N ARG A 142 -21.29 -45.79 -6.73
CA ARG A 142 -21.39 -47.23 -6.38
C ARG A 142 -22.38 -47.47 -5.25
N ALA A 143 -22.35 -46.66 -4.20
CA ALA A 143 -23.25 -46.77 -3.05
C ALA A 143 -24.72 -46.49 -3.48
N GLN A 144 -24.95 -45.49 -4.30
CA GLN A 144 -26.28 -45.18 -4.84
C GLN A 144 -26.83 -46.32 -5.73
N LYS A 145 -25.98 -46.91 -6.55
CA LYS A 145 -26.36 -48.06 -7.38
C LYS A 145 -26.71 -49.27 -6.50
N ALA A 146 -25.91 -49.59 -5.49
CA ALA A 146 -26.18 -50.67 -4.55
C ALA A 146 -27.51 -50.44 -3.79
N ALA A 147 -27.81 -49.22 -3.37
CA ALA A 147 -29.07 -48.87 -2.68
C ALA A 147 -30.32 -49.04 -3.57
N ARG A 148 -30.19 -48.92 -4.88
CA ARG A 148 -31.31 -49.13 -5.86
C ARG A 148 -31.57 -50.58 -6.17
N THR A 149 -30.63 -51.47 -5.97
CA THR A 149 -30.74 -52.90 -6.24
C THR A 149 -31.07 -53.73 -5.00
N ALA A 150 -31.17 -53.10 -3.84
CA ALA A 150 -31.56 -53.76 -2.59
C ALA A 150 -33.07 -53.85 -2.43
#